data_2279863e7c5377e0690ac007ec50afa1
#
_entry.id   2279863e7c5377e0690ac007ec50afa1
#
_cell.length_a   1.000
_cell.length_b   1.000
_cell.length_c   1.000
_cell.angle_alpha   90.00
_cell.angle_beta   90.00
_cell.angle_gamma   90.00
#
_symmetry.space_group_name_H-M   'P 1'
#
loop_
_entity.id
_entity.type
_entity.pdbx_description
1 polymer ?
#
loop_
_entity_poly.entity_id
_entity_poly.type
_entity_poly.pdbx_seq_one_letter_code
_entity_poly.pdbx_strand_id
1 'polypeptide(L)'
;VLEALARYDTPTICNAMEIVAPERRLIGYTVKPLVCPFPTLPPIVGYARTVAIRSVLKSGLSAEEQSKRRIDYYEYVGTGFGPRISVIQDIDGPDVGYGAFWGEVQSAVHKALGCLGVITDGSIRDIPQWAPGFQALAGSIGPSHAWVHAESFGGEVRVAGMTVRSDDLIHADSHGAIVIPYDVAAKLPEAAELCGRRETPILDI
;
A
#
# COMPACT_ATOMS: atom_id res chain seq x y z
N VAL A 1 10.87 -15.95 -2.39
CA VAL A 1 9.49 -15.69 -2.88
C VAL A 1 9.33 -14.21 -3.20
N LEU A 2 9.55 -13.28 -2.24
CA LEU A 2 9.32 -11.84 -2.44
C LEU A 2 10.07 -11.28 -3.66
N GLU A 3 11.37 -11.56 -3.79
CA GLU A 3 12.19 -11.13 -4.93
C GLU A 3 11.70 -11.70 -6.28
N ALA A 4 11.16 -12.93 -6.27
CA ALA A 4 10.61 -13.54 -7.47
C ALA A 4 9.30 -12.84 -7.88
N LEU A 5 8.44 -12.51 -6.92
CA LEU A 5 7.20 -11.77 -7.17
C LEU A 5 7.47 -10.35 -7.69
N ALA A 6 8.47 -9.66 -7.16
CA ALA A 6 8.83 -8.29 -7.55
C ALA A 6 9.36 -8.16 -9.00
N ARG A 7 9.56 -9.27 -9.73
CA ARG A 7 9.94 -9.26 -11.15
C ARG A 7 8.77 -9.03 -12.09
N TYR A 8 7.55 -9.19 -11.60
CA TYR A 8 6.31 -9.08 -12.38
C TYR A 8 5.55 -7.83 -11.98
N ASP A 9 4.81 -7.27 -12.90
CA ASP A 9 3.87 -6.21 -12.61
C ASP A 9 2.61 -6.74 -11.88
N THR A 10 1.85 -5.84 -11.27
CA THR A 10 0.64 -6.21 -10.52
C THR A 10 -0.42 -6.86 -11.42
N PRO A 11 -0.68 -6.43 -12.66
CA PRO A 11 -1.56 -7.14 -13.59
C PRO A 11 -1.15 -8.60 -13.84
N THR A 12 0.13 -8.87 -14.05
CA THR A 12 0.63 -10.24 -14.23
C THR A 12 0.42 -11.09 -12.98
N ILE A 13 0.64 -10.51 -11.79
CA ILE A 13 0.33 -11.21 -10.52
C ILE A 13 -1.17 -11.48 -10.39
N CYS A 14 -2.04 -10.56 -10.80
CA CYS A 14 -3.49 -10.80 -10.83
C CYS A 14 -3.85 -11.96 -11.78
N ASN A 15 -3.29 -12.00 -13.00
CA ASN A 15 -3.48 -13.08 -13.95
C ASN A 15 -2.98 -14.43 -13.39
N ALA A 16 -1.84 -14.43 -12.73
CA ALA A 16 -1.28 -15.61 -12.07
C ALA A 16 -2.18 -16.08 -10.91
N MET A 17 -2.76 -15.15 -10.15
CA MET A 17 -3.74 -15.48 -9.09
C MET A 17 -4.97 -16.17 -9.64
N GLU A 18 -5.48 -15.78 -10.82
CA GLU A 18 -6.61 -16.47 -11.46
C GLU A 18 -6.31 -17.93 -11.82
N ILE A 19 -5.03 -18.27 -12.03
CA ILE A 19 -4.61 -19.65 -12.30
C ILE A 19 -4.52 -20.47 -11.02
N VAL A 20 -3.94 -19.92 -9.96
CA VAL A 20 -3.64 -20.67 -8.73
C VAL A 20 -4.73 -20.61 -7.68
N ALA A 21 -5.60 -19.58 -7.72
CA ALA A 21 -6.71 -19.34 -6.81
C ALA A 21 -7.89 -18.67 -7.53
N PRO A 22 -8.55 -19.38 -8.48
CA PRO A 22 -9.59 -18.82 -9.37
C PRO A 22 -10.80 -18.25 -8.61
N GLU A 23 -11.08 -18.72 -7.41
CA GLU A 23 -12.14 -18.20 -6.53
C GLU A 23 -11.87 -16.76 -6.07
N ARG A 24 -10.64 -16.28 -6.18
CA ARG A 24 -10.24 -14.93 -5.78
C ARG A 24 -10.30 -13.89 -6.92
N ARG A 25 -10.80 -14.26 -8.08
CA ARG A 25 -10.83 -13.42 -9.29
C ARG A 25 -11.45 -12.02 -9.06
N LEU A 26 -12.39 -11.88 -8.14
CA LEU A 26 -13.08 -10.61 -7.87
C LEU A 26 -12.73 -9.97 -6.52
N ILE A 27 -11.71 -10.48 -5.80
CA ILE A 27 -11.41 -10.04 -4.43
C ILE A 27 -9.90 -9.91 -4.19
N GLY A 28 -9.56 -9.02 -3.27
CA GLY A 28 -8.19 -8.89 -2.75
C GLY A 28 -7.31 -7.89 -3.48
N TYR A 29 -7.85 -7.09 -4.42
CA TYR A 29 -7.11 -6.06 -5.12
C TYR A 29 -7.82 -4.71 -5.10
N THR A 30 -7.10 -3.65 -5.44
CA THR A 30 -7.66 -2.30 -5.55
C THR A 30 -8.57 -2.19 -6.77
N VAL A 31 -9.77 -1.65 -6.58
CA VAL A 31 -10.80 -1.50 -7.64
C VAL A 31 -11.16 -0.04 -7.92
N LYS A 32 -10.61 0.89 -7.14
CA LYS A 32 -10.76 2.33 -7.38
C LYS A 32 -9.43 2.90 -7.85
N PRO A 33 -9.45 3.94 -8.71
CA PRO A 33 -8.23 4.59 -9.18
C PRO A 33 -7.38 5.11 -8.02
N LEU A 34 -6.06 4.94 -8.16
CA LEU A 34 -5.06 5.55 -7.29
C LEU A 34 -4.06 6.33 -8.14
N VAL A 35 -3.59 7.45 -7.63
CA VAL A 35 -2.52 8.25 -8.25
C VAL A 35 -1.19 7.61 -7.86
N CYS A 36 -0.33 7.35 -8.86
CA CYS A 36 1.04 6.90 -8.66
C CYS A 36 2.02 7.98 -9.15
N PRO A 37 2.62 8.80 -8.26
CA PRO A 37 3.54 9.86 -8.66
C PRO A 37 4.88 9.33 -9.21
N PHE A 38 5.22 8.08 -8.89
CA PHE A 38 6.50 7.46 -9.24
C PHE A 38 6.31 6.18 -10.08
N PRO A 39 5.69 6.26 -11.27
CA PRO A 39 5.29 5.08 -12.05
C PRO A 39 6.48 4.28 -12.62
N THR A 40 7.69 4.86 -12.59
CA THR A 40 8.92 4.21 -13.05
C THR A 40 9.64 3.40 -11.96
N LEU A 41 9.20 3.50 -10.71
CA LEU A 41 9.73 2.64 -9.66
C LEU A 41 9.29 1.19 -9.88
N PRO A 42 10.15 0.20 -9.55
CA PRO A 42 9.79 -1.20 -9.67
C PRO A 42 8.62 -1.56 -8.74
N PRO A 43 7.93 -2.68 -9.00
CA PRO A 43 6.94 -3.22 -8.09
C PRO A 43 7.51 -3.43 -6.68
N ILE A 44 6.70 -3.18 -5.68
CA ILE A 44 7.04 -3.44 -4.28
C ILE A 44 6.27 -4.65 -3.76
N VAL A 45 6.97 -5.50 -3.01
CA VAL A 45 6.38 -6.69 -2.37
C VAL A 45 6.77 -6.71 -0.91
N GLY A 46 5.79 -6.75 -0.01
CA GLY A 46 6.06 -6.66 1.43
C GLY A 46 4.82 -6.91 2.28
N TYR A 47 5.03 -6.87 3.57
CA TYR A 47 4.00 -7.16 4.57
C TYR A 47 3.30 -5.87 5.02
N ALA A 48 1.98 -5.90 5.05
CA ALA A 48 1.17 -4.73 5.36
C ALA A 48 1.36 -4.24 6.81
N ARG A 49 1.49 -2.92 6.97
CA ARG A 49 1.30 -2.19 8.23
C ARG A 49 0.06 -1.32 8.08
N THR A 50 -1.02 -1.74 8.69
CA THR A 50 -2.35 -1.16 8.51
C THR A 50 -2.63 -0.04 9.50
N VAL A 51 -3.21 1.06 9.01
CA VAL A 51 -3.52 2.26 9.80
C VAL A 51 -4.83 2.86 9.32
N ALA A 52 -5.65 3.36 10.25
CA ALA A 52 -6.74 4.27 9.96
C ALA A 52 -6.36 5.69 10.39
N ILE A 53 -6.62 6.67 9.53
CA ILE A 53 -6.35 8.09 9.80
C ILE A 53 -7.62 8.93 9.71
N ARG A 54 -7.59 10.10 10.34
CA ARG A 54 -8.53 11.20 10.14
C ARG A 54 -7.79 12.49 9.86
N SER A 55 -8.48 13.43 9.18
CA SER A 55 -7.91 14.73 8.84
C SER A 55 -8.86 15.92 9.08
N VAL A 56 -10.18 15.73 9.05
CA VAL A 56 -11.16 16.82 9.19
C VAL A 56 -11.52 17.14 10.63
N LEU A 57 -11.23 16.26 11.56
CA LEU A 57 -11.46 16.46 12.99
C LEU A 57 -10.12 16.51 13.74
N LYS A 58 -10.04 17.40 14.74
CA LYS A 58 -8.92 17.40 15.66
C LYS A 58 -8.94 16.11 16.49
N SER A 59 -7.76 15.58 16.79
CA SER A 59 -7.62 14.54 17.80
C SER A 59 -8.14 15.05 19.15
N GLY A 60 -8.96 14.24 19.82
CA GLY A 60 -9.42 14.53 21.19
C GLY A 60 -8.36 14.33 22.28
N LEU A 61 -7.15 13.89 21.89
CA LEU A 61 -6.05 13.60 22.81
C LEU A 61 -5.26 14.87 23.17
N SER A 62 -4.73 14.92 24.40
CA SER A 62 -3.76 15.93 24.81
C SER A 62 -2.47 15.86 23.96
N ALA A 63 -1.64 16.89 24.00
CA ALA A 63 -0.38 16.94 23.28
C ALA A 63 0.58 15.79 23.69
N GLU A 64 0.58 15.41 24.96
CA GLU A 64 1.39 14.30 25.49
C GLU A 64 0.88 12.96 24.95
N GLU A 65 -0.42 12.72 25.01
CA GLU A 65 -1.05 11.51 24.46
C GLU A 65 -0.85 11.38 22.94
N GLN A 66 -0.95 12.49 22.20
CA GLN A 66 -0.66 12.49 20.76
C GLN A 66 0.80 12.14 20.47
N SER A 67 1.73 12.68 21.29
CA SER A 67 3.15 12.35 21.16
C SER A 67 3.42 10.87 21.43
N LYS A 68 2.82 10.34 22.50
CA LYS A 68 2.91 8.91 22.82
C LYS A 68 2.33 8.03 21.70
N ARG A 69 1.12 8.35 21.23
CA ARG A 69 0.46 7.61 20.13
C ARG A 69 1.32 7.59 18.87
N ARG A 70 1.99 8.69 18.55
CA ARG A 70 2.90 8.76 17.40
C ARG A 70 4.12 7.85 17.57
N ILE A 71 4.67 7.75 18.77
CA ILE A 71 5.77 6.82 19.07
C ILE A 71 5.28 5.38 18.95
N ASP A 72 4.17 5.03 19.60
CA ASP A 72 3.57 3.70 19.54
C ASP A 72 3.26 3.29 18.09
N TYR A 73 2.79 4.23 17.27
CA TYR A 73 2.57 4.01 15.84
C TYR A 73 3.87 3.69 15.08
N TYR A 74 4.94 4.45 15.29
CA TYR A 74 6.22 4.20 14.62
C TYR A 74 6.85 2.88 15.10
N GLU A 75 6.72 2.53 16.36
CA GLU A 75 7.14 1.23 16.89
C GLU A 75 6.36 0.11 16.19
N TYR A 76 5.04 0.23 16.07
CA TYR A 76 4.21 -0.72 15.33
C TYR A 76 4.66 -0.85 13.88
N VAL A 77 4.89 0.25 13.17
CA VAL A 77 5.35 0.23 11.77
C VAL A 77 6.71 -0.44 11.65
N GLY A 78 7.63 -0.20 12.59
CA GLY A 78 8.98 -0.74 12.59
C GLY A 78 9.10 -2.23 12.99
N THR A 79 8.02 -2.86 13.46
CA THR A 79 8.01 -4.26 13.94
C THR A 79 7.39 -5.24 12.95
N GLY A 80 7.43 -6.54 13.26
CA GLY A 80 6.85 -7.63 12.47
C GLY A 80 7.67 -8.02 11.25
N PHE A 81 7.04 -8.70 10.30
CA PHE A 81 7.70 -9.18 9.09
C PHE A 81 8.17 -8.03 8.21
N GLY A 82 9.27 -8.24 7.50
CA GLY A 82 9.82 -7.28 6.54
C GLY A 82 10.19 -7.94 5.21
N PRO A 83 10.33 -7.15 4.14
CA PRO A 83 10.07 -5.70 4.04
C PRO A 83 8.59 -5.34 4.24
N ARG A 84 8.29 -4.07 4.50
CA ARG A 84 6.95 -3.61 4.87
C ARG A 84 6.35 -2.67 3.84
N ILE A 85 5.01 -2.60 3.82
CA ILE A 85 4.24 -1.63 3.04
C ILE A 85 3.21 -1.01 3.99
N SER A 86 3.19 0.32 4.10
CA SER A 86 2.14 1.02 4.84
C SER A 86 0.83 0.99 4.05
N VAL A 87 -0.25 0.52 4.66
CA VAL A 87 -1.59 0.50 4.06
C VAL A 87 -2.50 1.33 4.92
N ILE A 88 -2.89 2.52 4.44
CA ILE A 88 -3.54 3.55 5.25
C ILE A 88 -4.91 3.89 4.69
N GLN A 89 -5.94 3.64 5.49
CA GLN A 89 -7.31 4.06 5.21
C GLN A 89 -7.57 5.44 5.82
N ASP A 90 -8.04 6.37 5.02
CA ASP A 90 -8.66 7.60 5.49
C ASP A 90 -10.13 7.34 5.79
N ILE A 91 -10.54 7.51 7.05
CA ILE A 91 -11.89 7.18 7.53
C ILE A 91 -12.81 8.39 7.65
N ASP A 92 -12.50 9.50 6.98
CA ASP A 92 -13.31 10.71 7.00
C ASP A 92 -14.54 10.66 6.08
N GLY A 93 -14.92 9.48 5.58
CA GLY A 93 -16.16 9.27 4.84
C GLY A 93 -16.20 10.06 3.53
N PRO A 94 -17.10 11.05 3.37
CA PRO A 94 -17.17 11.86 2.14
C PRO A 94 -15.97 12.80 1.96
N ASP A 95 -15.22 13.07 3.03
CA ASP A 95 -14.08 13.99 3.05
C ASP A 95 -12.73 13.27 2.97
N VAL A 96 -12.72 11.99 2.54
CA VAL A 96 -11.49 11.23 2.28
C VAL A 96 -10.54 12.02 1.38
N GLY A 97 -9.28 12.16 1.80
CA GLY A 97 -8.26 12.90 1.09
C GLY A 97 -8.23 14.41 1.39
N TYR A 98 -9.04 14.90 2.33
CA TYR A 98 -9.05 16.31 2.73
C TYR A 98 -7.70 16.76 3.28
N GLY A 99 -7.05 15.94 4.10
CA GLY A 99 -5.72 16.22 4.67
C GLY A 99 -4.70 15.15 4.30
N ALA A 100 -3.53 15.60 3.82
CA ALA A 100 -2.43 14.72 3.46
C ALA A 100 -1.64 14.27 4.69
N PHE A 101 -1.74 12.98 5.04
CA PHE A 101 -0.88 12.36 6.05
C PHE A 101 0.56 12.22 5.54
N TRP A 102 0.71 11.96 4.24
CA TRP A 102 1.97 11.64 3.60
C TRP A 102 2.60 12.85 2.91
N GLY A 103 3.91 12.98 3.12
CA GLY A 103 4.79 13.99 2.50
C GLY A 103 6.24 13.61 2.74
N GLU A 104 7.14 14.58 2.61
CA GLU A 104 8.59 14.42 2.80
C GLU A 104 8.92 13.67 4.10
N VAL A 105 8.43 14.15 5.25
CA VAL A 105 8.78 13.61 6.57
C VAL A 105 8.28 12.17 6.72
N GLN A 106 7.01 11.90 6.39
CA GLN A 106 6.46 10.56 6.58
C GLN A 106 7.10 9.54 5.63
N SER A 107 7.38 9.89 4.38
CA SER A 107 8.08 9.01 3.45
C SER A 107 9.50 8.67 3.94
N ALA A 108 10.23 9.65 4.48
CA ALA A 108 11.57 9.46 5.03
C ALA A 108 11.56 8.57 6.29
N VAL A 109 10.65 8.83 7.24
CA VAL A 109 10.52 8.05 8.47
C VAL A 109 10.15 6.60 8.19
N HIS A 110 9.11 6.36 7.37
CA HIS A 110 8.66 5.01 7.05
C HIS A 110 9.69 4.21 6.25
N LYS A 111 10.43 4.87 5.35
CA LYS A 111 11.55 4.26 4.67
C LYS A 111 12.64 3.81 5.67
N ALA A 112 12.99 4.65 6.63
CA ALA A 112 13.94 4.32 7.68
C ALA A 112 13.46 3.17 8.58
N LEU A 113 12.13 3.03 8.76
CA LEU A 113 11.50 1.91 9.46
C LEU A 113 11.35 0.64 8.60
N GLY A 114 11.91 0.60 7.39
CA GLY A 114 11.92 -0.58 6.52
C GLY A 114 10.68 -0.76 5.66
N CYS A 115 9.89 0.31 5.45
CA CYS A 115 8.81 0.30 4.47
C CYS A 115 9.35 0.59 3.06
N LEU A 116 8.77 -0.07 2.07
CA LEU A 116 9.06 0.13 0.64
C LEU A 116 8.18 1.20 0.00
N GLY A 117 7.03 1.48 0.59
CA GLY A 117 6.07 2.43 0.06
C GLY A 117 4.78 2.50 0.87
N VAL A 118 3.83 3.26 0.33
CA VAL A 118 2.49 3.46 0.89
C VAL A 118 1.40 3.19 -0.13
N ILE A 119 0.29 2.62 0.34
CA ILE A 119 -0.97 2.50 -0.36
C ILE A 119 -2.03 3.16 0.52
N THR A 120 -2.68 4.21 0.02
CA THR A 120 -3.71 4.95 0.78
C THR A 120 -4.83 5.43 -0.13
N ASP A 121 -6.04 5.52 0.37
CA ASP A 121 -7.13 6.26 -0.28
C ASP A 121 -7.18 7.74 0.13
N GLY A 122 -6.37 8.14 1.12
CA GLY A 122 -6.14 9.53 1.49
C GLY A 122 -5.26 10.29 0.50
N SER A 123 -4.89 11.53 0.86
CA SER A 123 -4.04 12.38 0.04
C SER A 123 -2.57 12.37 0.46
N ILE A 124 -1.71 12.77 -0.49
CA ILE A 124 -0.26 12.95 -0.33
C ILE A 124 0.16 14.33 -0.80
N ARG A 125 1.33 14.81 -0.35
CA ARG A 125 1.93 16.09 -0.74
C ARG A 125 3.46 15.99 -0.84
N ASP A 126 4.13 17.10 -1.06
CA ASP A 126 5.61 17.22 -1.08
C ASP A 126 6.27 16.25 -2.08
N ILE A 127 5.64 16.03 -3.25
CA ILE A 127 6.10 15.04 -4.25
C ILE A 127 7.59 15.25 -4.64
N PRO A 128 8.07 16.50 -4.90
CA PRO A 128 9.47 16.71 -5.26
C PRO A 128 10.48 16.39 -4.14
N GLN A 129 10.06 16.39 -2.87
CA GLN A 129 10.88 16.10 -1.69
C GLN A 129 10.66 14.68 -1.14
N TRP A 130 9.90 13.84 -1.85
CA TRP A 130 9.60 12.48 -1.44
C TRP A 130 10.86 11.63 -1.25
N ALA A 131 10.88 10.75 -0.27
CA ALA A 131 12.04 9.89 -0.02
C ALA A 131 12.39 9.05 -1.27
N PRO A 132 13.62 9.14 -1.81
CA PRO A 132 13.99 8.46 -3.04
C PRO A 132 13.74 6.95 -2.98
N GLY A 133 13.06 6.39 -4.01
CA GLY A 133 12.76 4.97 -4.09
C GLY A 133 11.63 4.47 -3.17
N PHE A 134 10.95 5.35 -2.45
CA PHE A 134 9.77 5.01 -1.65
C PHE A 134 8.52 5.16 -2.52
N GLN A 135 7.84 4.04 -2.82
CA GLN A 135 6.68 4.02 -3.72
C GLN A 135 5.45 4.66 -3.06
N ALA A 136 4.58 5.27 -3.86
CA ALA A 136 3.31 5.83 -3.39
C ALA A 136 2.16 5.49 -4.33
N LEU A 137 1.08 4.99 -3.75
CA LEU A 137 -0.24 4.87 -4.37
C LEU A 137 -1.22 5.62 -3.47
N ALA A 138 -1.87 6.66 -3.97
CA ALA A 138 -2.71 7.56 -3.18
C ALA A 138 -4.04 7.87 -3.85
N GLY A 139 -5.07 8.17 -3.05
CA GLY A 139 -6.37 8.60 -3.57
C GLY A 139 -6.30 9.96 -4.26
N SER A 140 -5.45 10.87 -3.76
CA SER A 140 -5.31 12.21 -4.32
C SER A 140 -3.98 12.87 -3.94
N ILE A 141 -3.72 14.05 -4.53
CA ILE A 141 -2.63 14.94 -4.15
C ILE A 141 -3.25 16.23 -3.62
N GLY A 142 -2.86 16.66 -2.42
CA GLY A 142 -3.39 17.84 -1.76
C GLY A 142 -2.31 18.67 -1.06
N PRO A 143 -2.50 19.98 -0.85
CA PRO A 143 -1.46 20.87 -0.32
C PRO A 143 -1.37 20.87 1.21
N SER A 144 -2.44 20.51 1.93
CA SER A 144 -2.55 20.69 3.38
C SER A 144 -2.60 19.35 4.11
N HIS A 145 -2.01 19.28 5.29
CA HIS A 145 -2.18 18.16 6.19
C HIS A 145 -3.44 18.27 7.08
N ALA A 146 -4.13 19.41 7.07
CA ALA A 146 -5.29 19.66 7.95
C ALA A 146 -5.01 19.23 9.41
N TRP A 147 -5.92 18.48 10.04
CA TRP A 147 -5.75 17.92 11.39
C TRP A 147 -5.32 16.45 11.41
N VAL A 148 -4.65 16.01 10.37
CA VAL A 148 -4.34 14.60 10.15
C VAL A 148 -3.62 13.94 11.34
N HIS A 149 -4.12 12.78 11.73
CA HIS A 149 -3.54 11.95 12.79
C HIS A 149 -3.91 10.47 12.61
N ALA A 150 -3.12 9.58 13.19
CA ALA A 150 -3.46 8.17 13.27
C ALA A 150 -4.55 7.95 14.32
N GLU A 151 -5.69 7.45 13.90
CA GLU A 151 -6.83 7.11 14.76
C GLU A 151 -6.65 5.72 15.38
N SER A 152 -6.22 4.74 14.57
CA SER A 152 -5.90 3.39 15.01
C SER A 152 -4.89 2.72 14.08
N PHE A 153 -4.23 1.68 14.54
CA PHE A 153 -3.29 0.88 13.74
C PHE A 153 -3.32 -0.60 14.14
N GLY A 154 -2.90 -1.47 13.23
CA GLY A 154 -2.87 -2.93 13.42
C GLY A 154 -4.20 -3.64 13.16
N GLY A 155 -5.30 -2.91 12.98
CA GLY A 155 -6.61 -3.45 12.62
C GLY A 155 -6.77 -3.69 11.12
N GLU A 156 -7.91 -4.28 10.73
CA GLU A 156 -8.29 -4.40 9.33
C GLU A 156 -8.64 -3.02 8.75
N VAL A 157 -8.18 -2.76 7.53
CA VAL A 157 -8.48 -1.54 6.77
C VAL A 157 -9.01 -1.86 5.39
N ARG A 158 -9.68 -0.88 4.76
CA ARG A 158 -10.16 -1.01 3.39
C ARG A 158 -9.70 0.18 2.56
N VAL A 159 -8.76 -0.02 1.65
CA VAL A 159 -8.16 1.02 0.81
C VAL A 159 -8.49 0.77 -0.65
N ALA A 160 -9.06 1.75 -1.34
CA ALA A 160 -9.45 1.66 -2.75
C ALA A 160 -10.28 0.39 -3.10
N GLY A 161 -11.06 -0.12 -2.14
CA GLY A 161 -11.85 -1.34 -2.27
C GLY A 161 -11.15 -2.64 -1.85
N MET A 162 -9.85 -2.64 -1.66
CA MET A 162 -9.05 -3.77 -1.18
C MET A 162 -9.09 -3.82 0.35
N THR A 163 -9.51 -4.94 0.92
CA THR A 163 -9.46 -5.21 2.38
C THR A 163 -8.11 -5.80 2.74
N VAL A 164 -7.46 -5.26 3.77
CA VAL A 164 -6.11 -5.63 4.19
C VAL A 164 -6.03 -5.75 5.71
N ARG A 165 -5.38 -6.79 6.20
CA ARG A 165 -5.02 -6.97 7.60
C ARG A 165 -3.53 -6.75 7.81
N SER A 166 -3.16 -6.42 9.04
CA SER A 166 -1.75 -6.36 9.40
C SER A 166 -1.05 -7.68 9.08
N ASP A 167 0.15 -7.58 8.54
CA ASP A 167 0.99 -8.67 8.05
C ASP A 167 0.51 -9.37 6.77
N ASP A 168 -0.62 -9.03 6.15
CA ASP A 168 -0.94 -9.54 4.82
C ASP A 168 0.20 -9.26 3.84
N LEU A 169 0.51 -10.24 2.97
CA LEU A 169 1.48 -10.06 1.91
C LEU A 169 0.85 -9.24 0.77
N ILE A 170 1.49 -8.13 0.41
CA ILE A 170 1.02 -7.20 -0.62
C ILE A 170 2.02 -7.17 -1.77
N HIS A 171 1.50 -7.13 -2.99
CA HIS A 171 2.20 -6.73 -4.20
C HIS A 171 1.58 -5.44 -4.72
N ALA A 172 2.38 -4.45 -5.11
CA ALA A 172 1.88 -3.18 -5.63
C ALA A 172 2.85 -2.54 -6.62
N ASP A 173 2.27 -1.88 -7.63
CA ASP A 173 2.98 -1.03 -8.60
C ASP A 173 2.06 0.11 -9.10
N SER A 174 2.42 0.75 -10.21
CA SER A 174 1.64 1.86 -10.80
C SER A 174 0.20 1.51 -11.19
N HIS A 175 -0.15 0.22 -11.32
CA HIS A 175 -1.51 -0.22 -11.67
C HIS A 175 -2.41 -0.38 -10.44
N GLY A 176 -1.83 -0.49 -9.25
CA GLY A 176 -2.57 -0.72 -8.00
C GLY A 176 -1.90 -1.75 -7.11
N ALA A 177 -2.70 -2.46 -6.31
CA ALA A 177 -2.20 -3.42 -5.34
C ALA A 177 -3.10 -4.66 -5.22
N ILE A 178 -2.49 -5.77 -4.79
CA ILE A 178 -3.19 -7.03 -4.50
C ILE A 178 -2.64 -7.68 -3.22
N VAL A 179 -3.54 -8.25 -2.43
CA VAL A 179 -3.22 -9.14 -1.30
C VAL A 179 -2.96 -10.53 -1.83
N ILE A 180 -1.81 -11.09 -1.49
CA ILE A 180 -1.40 -12.44 -1.86
C ILE A 180 -1.56 -13.36 -0.66
N PRO A 181 -2.43 -14.40 -0.70
CA PRO A 181 -2.48 -15.41 0.35
C PRO A 181 -1.17 -16.19 0.47
N TYR A 182 -0.75 -16.47 1.68
CA TYR A 182 0.54 -17.15 1.94
C TYR A 182 0.65 -18.53 1.32
N ASP A 183 -0.46 -19.28 1.28
CA ASP A 183 -0.51 -20.66 0.77
C ASP A 183 -0.33 -20.78 -0.74
N VAL A 184 -0.53 -19.67 -1.48
CA VAL A 184 -0.33 -19.64 -2.94
C VAL A 184 0.87 -18.81 -3.37
N ALA A 185 1.46 -18.00 -2.50
CA ALA A 185 2.54 -17.06 -2.84
C ALA A 185 3.72 -17.72 -3.57
N ALA A 186 4.12 -18.92 -3.14
CA ALA A 186 5.23 -19.65 -3.76
C ALA A 186 4.93 -20.20 -5.17
N LYS A 187 3.65 -20.30 -5.56
CA LYS A 187 3.20 -20.82 -6.86
C LYS A 187 3.06 -19.71 -7.92
N LEU A 188 2.94 -18.46 -7.49
CA LEU A 188 2.68 -17.33 -8.38
C LEU A 188 3.79 -17.08 -9.41
N PRO A 189 5.09 -17.19 -9.10
CA PRO A 189 6.13 -16.98 -10.11
C PRO A 189 6.01 -17.91 -11.32
N GLU A 190 5.76 -19.20 -11.07
CA GLU A 190 5.56 -20.19 -12.16
C GLU A 190 4.28 -19.90 -12.97
N ALA A 191 3.20 -19.51 -12.28
CA ALA A 191 1.95 -19.13 -12.93
C ALA A 191 2.11 -17.84 -13.76
N ALA A 192 2.89 -16.85 -13.27
CA ALA A 192 3.21 -15.64 -14.02
C ALA A 192 4.03 -15.94 -15.29
N GLU A 193 5.01 -16.82 -15.20
CA GLU A 193 5.74 -17.30 -16.39
C GLU A 193 4.83 -18.01 -17.40
N LEU A 194 3.84 -18.78 -16.91
CA LEU A 194 2.84 -19.41 -17.77
C LEU A 194 1.99 -18.36 -18.49
N CYS A 195 1.58 -17.27 -17.81
CA CYS A 195 0.86 -16.15 -18.44
C CYS A 195 1.70 -15.58 -19.60
N GLY A 196 2.96 -15.22 -19.36
CA GLY A 196 3.85 -14.70 -20.39
C GLY A 196 4.00 -15.65 -21.60
N ARG A 197 4.21 -16.95 -21.36
CA ARG A 197 4.29 -17.95 -22.45
C ARG A 197 3.01 -18.04 -23.28
N ARG A 198 1.84 -17.80 -22.70
CA ARG A 198 0.56 -17.81 -23.42
C ARG A 198 0.33 -16.55 -24.25
N GLU A 199 0.89 -15.43 -23.81
CA GLU A 199 0.76 -14.14 -24.49
C GLU A 199 1.78 -13.95 -25.63
N THR A 200 2.98 -14.52 -25.51
CA THR A 200 4.05 -14.41 -26.50
C THR A 200 3.60 -14.68 -27.97
N PRO A 201 2.84 -15.73 -28.31
CA PRO A 201 2.41 -15.96 -29.66
C PRO A 201 1.47 -14.89 -30.25
N ILE A 202 0.86 -14.09 -29.38
CA ILE A 202 -0.05 -13.00 -29.77
C ILE A 202 0.72 -11.69 -29.92
N LEU A 203 1.74 -11.48 -29.06
CA LEU A 203 2.54 -10.25 -29.03
C LEU A 203 3.66 -10.23 -30.10
N ASP A 204 4.09 -11.40 -30.62
CA ASP A 204 5.12 -11.54 -31.62
C ASP A 204 4.55 -11.44 -33.07
N ILE A 205 3.29 -10.95 -33.25
CA ILE A 205 2.69 -10.63 -34.54
C ILE A 205 3.09 -9.21 -34.93
#